data_c5d48bc2de8e2580190f3c5baee0f978
#
_entry.id   c5d48bc2de8e2580190f3c5baee0f978
#
_cell.length_a   1.000
_cell.length_b   1.000
_cell.length_c   1.000
_cell.angle_alpha   90.00
_cell.angle_beta   90.00
_cell.angle_gamma   90.00
#
_symmetry.space_group_name_H-M   'P 1'
#
loop_
_entity.id
_entity.type
_entity.pdbx_description
1 polymer ?
#
loop_
_entity_poly.entity_id
_entity_poly.type
_entity_poly.pdbx_seq_one_letter_code
_entity_poly.pdbx_strand_id
1 'polypeptide(L)'
;MKNNLSIVLRIIVAVILLQTLYFKSLAHPDSVYIFTQVGMEPMGRIGIGVLELIASILLFFPKRIWFGSGLAAALMTGAVIMHITMIGIEVKGDGGALFYAAIATLMLSLIILGSKKKD
;
A
#
# COMPACT_ATOMS: atom_id res chain seq x y z
N MET A 1 14.97 10.89 12.38
CA MET A 1 14.23 9.82 13.04
C MET A 1 15.20 8.75 13.51
N LYS A 2 14.98 8.24 14.73
CA LYS A 2 15.85 7.21 15.27
C LYS A 2 15.69 5.90 14.48
N ASN A 3 16.78 5.14 14.37
CA ASN A 3 16.78 3.90 13.61
C ASN A 3 15.71 2.91 14.07
N ASN A 4 15.54 2.77 15.41
CA ASN A 4 14.54 1.84 15.94
C ASN A 4 13.12 2.22 15.53
N LEU A 5 12.79 3.50 15.59
CA LEU A 5 11.48 3.96 15.15
C LEU A 5 11.29 3.75 13.66
N SER A 6 12.33 4.04 12.88
CA SER A 6 12.28 3.82 11.44
C SER A 6 12.02 2.36 11.11
N ILE A 7 12.70 1.44 11.79
CA ILE A 7 12.51 0.00 11.57
C ILE A 7 11.08 -0.40 11.91
N VAL A 8 10.54 0.08 13.03
CA VAL A 8 9.16 -0.24 13.43
C VAL A 8 8.17 0.22 12.37
N LEU A 9 8.31 1.47 11.90
CA LEU A 9 7.41 2.00 10.88
C LEU A 9 7.50 1.21 9.58
N ARG A 10 8.71 0.83 9.18
CA ARG A 10 8.90 0.06 7.95
C ARG A 10 8.30 -1.34 8.06
N ILE A 11 8.40 -1.96 9.23
CA ILE A 11 7.77 -3.26 9.47
C ILE A 11 6.26 -3.14 9.35
N ILE A 12 5.66 -2.12 9.96
CA ILE A 12 4.22 -1.91 9.90
C ILE A 12 3.75 -1.74 8.46
N VAL A 13 4.41 -0.86 7.70
CA VAL A 13 4.05 -0.63 6.30
C VAL A 13 4.20 -1.91 5.49
N ALA A 14 5.30 -2.63 5.67
CA ALA A 14 5.53 -3.87 4.93
C ALA A 14 4.48 -4.94 5.26
N VAL A 15 4.11 -5.07 6.52
CA VAL A 15 3.06 -6.04 6.92
C VAL A 15 1.74 -5.71 6.22
N ILE A 16 1.35 -4.44 6.21
CA ILE A 16 0.11 -4.02 5.56
C ILE A 16 0.18 -4.30 4.06
N LEU A 17 1.29 -3.93 3.40
CA LEU A 17 1.45 -4.15 1.97
C LEU A 17 1.45 -5.63 1.61
N LEU A 18 2.13 -6.46 2.41
CA LEU A 18 2.17 -7.90 2.16
C LEU A 18 0.81 -8.56 2.40
N GLN A 19 0.06 -8.06 3.37
CA GLN A 19 -1.30 -8.54 3.62
C GLN A 19 -2.20 -8.25 2.42
N THR A 20 -2.12 -7.04 1.87
CA THR A 20 -2.91 -6.69 0.68
C THR A 20 -2.42 -7.43 -0.55
N LEU A 21 -1.12 -7.71 -0.64
CA LEU A 21 -0.57 -8.53 -1.71
C LEU A 21 -1.12 -9.95 -1.67
N TYR A 22 -1.18 -10.54 -0.48
CA TYR A 22 -1.76 -11.87 -0.29
C TYR A 22 -3.20 -11.90 -0.81
N PHE A 23 -3.98 -10.91 -0.41
CA PHE A 23 -5.35 -10.69 -0.85
C PHE A 23 -5.44 -10.65 -2.39
N LYS A 24 -4.58 -9.84 -3.02
CA LYS A 24 -4.59 -9.66 -4.46
C LYS A 24 -4.13 -10.90 -5.21
N SER A 25 -3.09 -11.56 -4.70
CA SER A 25 -2.50 -12.72 -5.38
C SER A 25 -3.42 -13.92 -5.38
N LEU A 26 -4.21 -14.10 -4.32
CA LEU A 26 -5.16 -15.21 -4.22
C LEU A 26 -6.51 -14.89 -4.87
N ALA A 27 -6.63 -13.73 -5.51
CA ALA A 27 -7.88 -13.29 -6.12
C ALA A 27 -9.04 -13.34 -5.13
N HIS A 28 -8.81 -12.83 -3.90
CA HIS A 28 -9.85 -12.74 -2.90
C HIS A 28 -11.06 -11.98 -3.48
N PRO A 29 -12.30 -12.43 -3.23
CA PRO A 29 -13.48 -11.81 -3.83
C PRO A 29 -13.56 -10.30 -3.66
N ASP A 30 -13.14 -9.77 -2.50
CA ASP A 30 -13.17 -8.33 -2.27
C ASP A 30 -12.14 -7.59 -3.12
N SER A 31 -10.97 -8.19 -3.32
CA SER A 31 -9.94 -7.60 -4.18
C SER A 31 -10.39 -7.60 -5.64
N VAL A 32 -10.95 -8.72 -6.10
CA VAL A 32 -11.49 -8.81 -7.47
C VAL A 32 -12.61 -7.79 -7.65
N TYR A 33 -13.48 -7.63 -6.66
CA TYR A 33 -14.54 -6.63 -6.71
C TYR A 33 -13.97 -5.22 -6.90
N ILE A 34 -12.95 -4.85 -6.10
CA ILE A 34 -12.34 -3.53 -6.18
C ILE A 34 -11.80 -3.26 -7.59
N PHE A 35 -11.00 -4.18 -8.12
CA PHE A 35 -10.37 -3.97 -9.42
C PHE A 35 -11.36 -4.07 -10.57
N THR A 36 -12.45 -4.82 -10.41
CA THR A 36 -13.54 -4.85 -11.39
C THR A 36 -14.23 -3.48 -11.43
N GLN A 37 -14.49 -2.88 -10.26
CA GLN A 37 -15.13 -1.57 -10.19
C GLN A 37 -14.32 -0.47 -10.90
N VAL A 38 -13.00 -0.56 -10.85
CA VAL A 38 -12.15 0.44 -11.52
C VAL A 38 -11.73 0.02 -12.92
N GLY A 39 -12.23 -1.12 -13.41
CA GLY A 39 -11.95 -1.58 -14.77
C GLY A 39 -10.54 -2.11 -14.98
N MET A 40 -9.87 -2.58 -13.92
CA MET A 40 -8.48 -3.01 -13.98
C MET A 40 -8.27 -4.49 -13.65
N GLU A 41 -9.35 -5.29 -13.60
CA GLU A 41 -9.23 -6.72 -13.34
C GLU A 41 -8.97 -7.47 -14.65
N PRO A 42 -8.04 -8.45 -14.70
CA PRO A 42 -7.16 -8.90 -13.61
C PRO A 42 -5.77 -8.23 -13.62
N MET A 43 -5.41 -7.54 -14.70
CA MET A 43 -4.04 -7.07 -14.91
C MET A 43 -3.64 -6.00 -13.89
N GLY A 44 -4.55 -5.09 -13.55
CA GLY A 44 -4.25 -4.05 -12.56
C GLY A 44 -4.04 -4.64 -11.18
N ARG A 45 -4.85 -5.62 -10.79
CA ARG A 45 -4.72 -6.30 -9.50
C ARG A 45 -3.35 -6.96 -9.38
N ILE A 46 -2.96 -7.70 -10.40
CA ILE A 46 -1.67 -8.39 -10.41
C ILE A 46 -0.53 -7.39 -10.45
N GLY A 47 -0.62 -6.37 -11.31
CA GLY A 47 0.45 -5.37 -11.47
C GLY A 47 0.68 -4.56 -10.19
N ILE A 48 -0.39 -4.12 -9.55
CA ILE A 48 -0.26 -3.37 -8.30
C ILE A 48 0.29 -4.27 -7.19
N GLY A 49 -0.12 -5.55 -7.16
CA GLY A 49 0.44 -6.51 -6.22
C GLY A 49 1.95 -6.66 -6.37
N VAL A 50 2.44 -6.73 -7.60
CA VAL A 50 3.88 -6.79 -7.87
C VAL A 50 4.58 -5.55 -7.37
N LEU A 51 4.01 -4.36 -7.62
CA LEU A 51 4.60 -3.10 -7.15
C LEU A 51 4.61 -3.02 -5.63
N GLU A 52 3.58 -3.53 -4.96
CA GLU A 52 3.55 -3.57 -3.50
C GLU A 52 4.64 -4.50 -2.94
N LEU A 53 4.87 -5.63 -3.60
CA LEU A 53 5.95 -6.54 -3.21
C LEU A 53 7.31 -5.84 -3.36
N ILE A 54 7.53 -5.15 -4.46
CA ILE A 54 8.77 -4.41 -4.70
C ILE A 54 8.96 -3.34 -3.61
N ALA A 55 7.92 -2.58 -3.31
CA ALA A 55 7.99 -1.55 -2.28
C ALA A 55 8.34 -2.15 -0.92
N SER A 56 7.72 -3.28 -0.58
CA SER A 56 7.98 -3.94 0.70
C SER A 56 9.44 -4.39 0.82
N ILE A 57 9.98 -4.96 -0.24
CA ILE A 57 11.37 -5.40 -0.26
C ILE A 57 12.31 -4.21 -0.12
N LEU A 58 12.06 -3.13 -0.87
CA LEU A 58 12.93 -1.95 -0.85
C LEU A 58 12.98 -1.28 0.51
N LEU A 59 11.91 -1.39 1.31
CA LEU A 59 11.89 -0.81 2.65
C LEU A 59 12.95 -1.42 3.58
N PHE A 60 13.47 -2.61 3.27
CA PHE A 60 14.45 -3.28 4.10
C PHE A 60 15.86 -3.22 3.54
N PHE A 61 16.08 -2.52 2.43
CA PHE A 61 17.42 -2.24 1.92
C PHE A 61 17.81 -0.80 2.29
N PRO A 62 18.82 -0.60 3.13
CA PRO A 62 19.11 0.75 3.68
C PRO A 62 19.24 1.84 2.63
N LYS A 63 19.79 1.52 1.46
CA LYS A 63 19.99 2.52 0.40
C LYS A 63 18.75 2.71 -0.48
N ARG A 64 17.70 1.93 -0.26
CA ARG A 64 16.49 1.95 -1.09
C ARG A 64 15.23 2.31 -0.30
N ILE A 65 15.37 2.68 0.96
CA ILE A 65 14.22 3.00 1.81
C ILE A 65 13.45 4.18 1.23
N TRP A 66 14.14 5.19 0.73
CA TRP A 66 13.49 6.35 0.11
C TRP A 66 12.62 5.92 -1.08
N PHE A 67 13.16 5.06 -1.94
CA PHE A 67 12.41 4.54 -3.08
C PHE A 67 11.23 3.69 -2.66
N GLY A 68 11.44 2.79 -1.69
CA GLY A 68 10.37 1.91 -1.21
C GLY A 68 9.22 2.69 -0.58
N SER A 69 9.53 3.65 0.27
CA SER A 69 8.50 4.47 0.91
C SER A 69 7.82 5.40 -0.09
N GLY A 70 8.55 5.92 -1.06
CA GLY A 70 7.96 6.72 -2.13
C GLY A 70 6.99 5.92 -2.98
N LEU A 71 7.37 4.70 -3.36
CA LEU A 71 6.50 3.82 -4.12
C LEU A 71 5.25 3.45 -3.32
N ALA A 72 5.44 3.10 -2.03
CA ALA A 72 4.30 2.78 -1.16
C ALA A 72 3.35 3.98 -1.05
N ALA A 73 3.88 5.18 -0.87
CA ALA A 73 3.07 6.40 -0.80
C ALA A 73 2.31 6.63 -2.10
N ALA A 74 2.95 6.42 -3.25
CA ALA A 74 2.29 6.59 -4.54
C ALA A 74 1.15 5.59 -4.72
N LEU A 75 1.39 4.32 -4.38
CA LEU A 75 0.36 3.29 -4.48
C LEU A 75 -0.82 3.57 -3.56
N MET A 76 -0.55 4.01 -2.33
CA MET A 76 -1.60 4.29 -1.37
C MET A 76 -2.37 5.56 -1.73
N THR A 77 -1.70 6.55 -2.32
CA THR A 77 -2.39 7.75 -2.84
C THR A 77 -3.40 7.34 -3.90
N GLY A 78 -2.98 6.47 -4.84
CA GLY A 78 -3.89 5.95 -5.85
C GLY A 78 -5.06 5.20 -5.22
N ALA A 79 -4.80 4.37 -4.21
CA ALA A 79 -5.84 3.62 -3.53
C ALA A 79 -6.84 4.55 -2.84
N VAL A 80 -6.37 5.57 -2.14
CA VAL A 80 -7.24 6.55 -1.47
C VAL A 80 -8.12 7.26 -2.49
N ILE A 81 -7.53 7.72 -3.59
CA ILE A 81 -8.29 8.41 -4.64
C ILE A 81 -9.36 7.49 -5.22
N MET A 82 -9.03 6.24 -5.49
CA MET A 82 -9.99 5.28 -6.02
C MET A 82 -11.14 5.02 -5.06
N HIS A 83 -10.86 4.93 -3.76
CA HIS A 83 -11.92 4.76 -2.75
C HIS A 83 -12.88 5.95 -2.75
N ILE A 84 -12.34 7.17 -2.83
CA ILE A 84 -13.16 8.37 -2.78
C ILE A 84 -13.99 8.53 -4.05
N THR A 85 -13.43 8.19 -5.22
CA THR A 85 -14.04 8.52 -6.50
C THR A 85 -14.79 7.38 -7.17
N MET A 86 -14.38 6.14 -6.95
CA MET A 86 -14.90 5.01 -7.74
C MET A 86 -15.46 3.86 -6.91
N ILE A 87 -14.81 3.53 -5.78
CA ILE A 87 -15.15 2.32 -5.03
C ILE A 87 -16.07 2.63 -3.87
N GLY A 88 -15.90 3.76 -3.23
CA GLY A 88 -16.53 4.09 -1.97
C GLY A 88 -15.64 3.76 -0.80
N ILE A 89 -15.92 4.35 0.34
CA ILE A 89 -15.13 4.19 1.55
C ILE A 89 -15.31 2.79 2.13
N GLU A 90 -16.54 2.30 2.10
CA GLU A 90 -16.86 0.98 2.62
C GLU A 90 -16.93 -0.03 1.47
N VAL A 91 -16.14 -1.10 1.57
CA VAL A 91 -16.10 -2.16 0.56
C VAL A 91 -16.80 -3.39 1.14
N LYS A 92 -17.95 -3.73 0.57
CA LYS A 92 -18.73 -4.92 0.97
C LYS A 92 -19.00 -4.99 2.47
N GLY A 93 -19.30 -3.85 3.07
CA GLY A 93 -19.65 -3.78 4.48
C GLY A 93 -18.49 -3.89 5.44
N ASP A 94 -17.27 -3.54 5.01
CA ASP A 94 -16.09 -3.63 5.86
C ASP A 94 -15.94 -2.45 6.85
N GLY A 95 -16.87 -1.53 6.86
CA GLY A 95 -16.81 -0.36 7.72
C GLY A 95 -15.71 0.63 7.34
N GLY A 96 -15.16 0.51 6.14
CA GLY A 96 -14.07 1.37 5.69
C GLY A 96 -12.69 0.83 6.04
N ALA A 97 -12.57 -0.44 6.43
CA ALA A 97 -11.30 -1.00 6.88
C ALA A 97 -10.20 -0.85 5.83
N LEU A 98 -10.47 -1.18 4.57
CA LEU A 98 -9.47 -1.07 3.51
C LEU A 98 -9.10 0.38 3.24
N PHE A 99 -10.07 1.28 3.26
CA PHE A 99 -9.84 2.70 3.08
C PHE A 99 -8.96 3.27 4.18
N TYR A 100 -9.29 2.98 5.44
CA TYR A 100 -8.50 3.48 6.57
C TYR A 100 -7.11 2.86 6.60
N ALA A 101 -6.97 1.60 6.22
CA ALA A 101 -5.66 0.97 6.10
C ALA A 101 -4.80 1.67 5.05
N ALA A 102 -5.39 2.06 3.92
CA ALA A 102 -4.67 2.80 2.87
C ALA A 102 -4.22 4.17 3.38
N ILE A 103 -5.08 4.88 4.09
CA ILE A 103 -4.72 6.20 4.67
C ILE A 103 -3.59 6.04 5.68
N ALA A 104 -3.69 5.07 6.59
CA ALA A 104 -2.66 4.85 7.60
C ALA A 104 -1.33 4.51 6.95
N THR A 105 -1.33 3.63 5.96
CA THR A 105 -0.13 3.23 5.24
C THR A 105 0.47 4.40 4.48
N LEU A 106 -0.37 5.24 3.88
CA LEU A 106 0.09 6.45 3.20
C LEU A 106 0.80 7.39 4.16
N MET A 107 0.19 7.65 5.32
CA MET A 107 0.78 8.54 6.30
C MET A 107 2.11 8.01 6.81
N LEU A 108 2.17 6.72 7.13
CA LEU A 108 3.41 6.10 7.60
C LEU A 108 4.49 6.13 6.52
N SER A 109 4.12 5.88 5.27
CA SER A 109 5.06 5.92 4.15
C SER A 109 5.63 7.31 3.95
N LEU A 110 4.79 8.35 4.08
CA LEU A 110 5.25 9.73 3.96
C LEU A 110 6.19 10.11 5.11
N ILE A 111 5.92 9.62 6.32
CA ILE A 111 6.82 9.86 7.46
C ILE A 111 8.18 9.21 7.20
N ILE A 112 8.20 7.98 6.73
CA ILE A 112 9.45 7.29 6.39
C ILE A 112 10.19 8.05 5.29
N LEU A 113 9.48 8.42 4.24
CA LEU A 113 10.05 9.15 3.10
C LEU A 113 10.69 10.46 3.55
N GLY A 114 9.99 11.23 4.36
CA GLY A 114 10.49 12.52 4.83
C GLY A 114 11.67 12.40 5.77
N SER A 115 11.75 11.31 6.54
CA SER A 115 12.84 11.12 7.50
C SER A 115 14.10 10.57 6.85
N LYS A 116 13.97 9.82 5.75
CA LYS A 116 15.14 9.19 5.11
C LYS A 116 15.75 10.04 4.02
N LYS A 117 14.94 10.77 3.29
CA LYS A 117 15.38 11.51 2.12
C LYS A 117 16.16 10.62 1.17
N LYS A 118 16.56 11.15 0.05
CA LYS A 118 17.34 10.42 -0.93
C LYS A 118 18.82 10.47 -0.52
N ASP A 119 19.34 9.37 -0.11
CA ASP A 119 20.77 9.24 0.23
C ASP A 119 21.59 8.97 -1.02
#